data_1f2f7d72f1de3c3b3128571733e088f8
#
_entry.id   1f2f7d72f1de3c3b3128571733e088f8
#
_cell.length_a   1.000
_cell.length_b   1.000
_cell.length_c   1.000
_cell.angle_alpha   90.00
_cell.angle_beta   90.00
_cell.angle_gamma   90.00
#
_symmetry.space_group_name_H-M   'P 1'
#
loop_
_entity.id
_entity.type
_entity.pdbx_description
1 polymer ?
#
loop_
_entity_poly.entity_id
_entity_poly.type
_entity_poly.pdbx_seq_one_letter_code
_entity_poly.pdbx_strand_id
1 'polypeptide(L)'
;MSVLENTFSISPAKTEKDFSEAKVLFLEYAKELNVDLCFQGFDKELQEISSIYNSPSGILLLLKHDNYFIGCAGLRKITDEISEMKRLYIKKEFRGKGLSRKLISELFSFAVKMNYKSMRLDTLPQMKEAVSLYQSLGFKETAPYRFNPVEGTKYMELEFE
;
A
#
# COMPACT_ATOMS: atom_id res chain seq x y z
N MET A 1 -30.58 -19.04 12.38
CA MET A 1 -30.05 -17.95 11.50
C MET A 1 -28.54 -18.00 11.52
N SER A 2 -27.94 -18.35 10.40
CA SER A 2 -26.51 -18.20 10.28
C SER A 2 -26.21 -16.71 10.20
N VAL A 3 -25.49 -16.17 11.17
CA VAL A 3 -24.84 -14.88 11.03
C VAL A 3 -23.82 -15.09 9.92
N LEU A 4 -24.07 -14.49 8.75
CA LEU A 4 -23.05 -14.39 7.72
C LEU A 4 -21.94 -13.52 8.32
N GLU A 5 -20.94 -14.15 8.89
CA GLU A 5 -19.74 -13.44 9.31
C GLU A 5 -19.15 -12.79 8.05
N ASN A 6 -19.10 -11.48 8.06
CA ASN A 6 -18.41 -10.72 7.01
C ASN A 6 -16.93 -11.14 7.02
N THR A 7 -16.56 -12.02 6.10
CA THR A 7 -15.22 -12.58 6.06
C THR A 7 -14.29 -11.68 5.26
N PHE A 8 -13.38 -11.03 5.97
CA PHE A 8 -12.28 -10.30 5.35
C PHE A 8 -11.02 -11.17 5.37
N SER A 9 -10.30 -11.19 4.28
CA SER A 9 -9.03 -11.91 4.19
C SER A 9 -7.96 -11.07 3.49
N ILE A 10 -6.72 -11.24 3.91
CA ILE A 10 -5.55 -10.60 3.33
C ILE A 10 -4.62 -11.69 2.83
N SER A 11 -4.22 -11.60 1.58
CA SER A 11 -3.31 -12.58 0.97
C SER A 11 -2.41 -11.92 -0.07
N PRO A 12 -1.18 -12.45 -0.26
CA PRO A 12 -0.31 -11.98 -1.33
C PRO A 12 -0.90 -12.27 -2.72
N ALA A 13 -0.75 -11.33 -3.64
CA ALA A 13 -1.05 -11.55 -5.04
C ALA A 13 -0.08 -12.59 -5.62
N LYS A 14 -0.59 -13.62 -6.27
CA LYS A 14 0.21 -14.72 -6.82
C LYS A 14 -0.13 -15.04 -8.26
N THR A 15 -1.41 -14.96 -8.62
CA THR A 15 -1.91 -15.35 -9.93
C THR A 15 -2.03 -14.15 -10.87
N GLU A 16 -2.13 -14.43 -12.14
CA GLU A 16 -2.41 -13.41 -13.16
C GLU A 16 -3.71 -12.67 -12.85
N LYS A 17 -4.72 -13.39 -12.38
CA LYS A 17 -5.98 -12.80 -11.95
C LYS A 17 -5.77 -11.83 -10.77
N ASP A 18 -5.00 -12.22 -9.77
CA ASP A 18 -4.70 -11.37 -8.62
C ASP A 18 -4.08 -10.05 -9.07
N PHE A 19 -3.08 -10.09 -9.95
CA PHE A 19 -2.44 -8.88 -10.44
C PHE A 19 -3.35 -8.04 -11.35
N SER A 20 -4.24 -8.68 -12.11
CA SER A 20 -5.24 -7.96 -12.91
C SER A 20 -6.22 -7.20 -12.02
N GLU A 21 -6.67 -7.82 -10.94
CA GLU A 21 -7.55 -7.18 -9.96
C GLU A 21 -6.83 -6.05 -9.22
N ALA A 22 -5.56 -6.25 -8.91
CA ALA A 22 -4.72 -5.21 -8.30
C ALA A 22 -4.61 -3.98 -9.20
N LYS A 23 -4.46 -4.16 -10.50
CA LYS A 23 -4.44 -3.04 -11.47
C LYS A 23 -5.73 -2.21 -11.42
N VAL A 24 -6.88 -2.88 -11.32
CA VAL A 24 -8.17 -2.21 -11.17
C VAL A 24 -8.19 -1.36 -9.91
N LEU A 25 -7.72 -1.90 -8.78
CA LEU A 25 -7.64 -1.16 -7.52
C LEU A 25 -6.67 0.02 -7.60
N PHE A 26 -5.54 -0.15 -8.27
CA PHE A 26 -4.58 0.94 -8.49
C PHE A 26 -5.19 2.08 -9.32
N LEU A 27 -5.96 1.74 -10.34
CA LEU A 27 -6.65 2.73 -11.17
C LEU A 27 -7.75 3.46 -10.39
N GLU A 28 -8.50 2.75 -9.56
CA GLU A 28 -9.49 3.36 -8.66
C GLU A 28 -8.82 4.33 -7.69
N TYR A 29 -7.69 3.93 -7.10
CA TYR A 29 -6.89 4.76 -6.21
C TYR A 29 -6.44 6.05 -6.90
N ALA A 30 -5.88 5.93 -8.10
CA ALA A 30 -5.40 7.09 -8.87
C ALA A 30 -6.55 8.04 -9.21
N LYS A 31 -7.71 7.51 -9.57
CA LYS A 31 -8.89 8.30 -9.89
C LYS A 31 -9.40 9.06 -8.66
N GLU A 32 -9.46 8.40 -7.52
CA GLU A 32 -9.91 9.01 -6.26
C GLU A 32 -8.98 10.13 -5.78
N LEU A 33 -7.66 9.96 -5.96
CA LEU A 33 -6.69 11.00 -5.65
C LEU A 33 -6.85 12.25 -6.51
N ASN A 34 -7.40 12.11 -7.70
CA ASN A 34 -7.54 13.18 -8.70
C ASN A 34 -6.19 13.88 -8.97
N VAL A 35 -5.12 13.11 -9.00
CA VAL A 35 -3.75 13.56 -9.27
C VAL A 35 -3.18 12.68 -10.38
N ASP A 36 -2.46 13.30 -11.32
CA ASP A 36 -1.74 12.56 -12.34
C ASP A 36 -0.50 11.89 -11.70
N LEU A 37 -0.47 10.56 -11.69
CA LEU A 37 0.63 9.79 -11.14
C LEU A 37 1.76 9.50 -12.15
N CYS A 38 1.70 10.06 -13.35
CA CYS A 38 2.73 9.86 -14.40
C CYS A 38 4.14 10.23 -13.91
N PHE A 39 4.26 11.22 -13.02
CA PHE A 39 5.55 11.59 -12.43
C PHE A 39 6.18 10.48 -11.58
N GLN A 40 5.38 9.48 -11.14
CA GLN A 40 5.87 8.31 -10.42
C GLN A 40 6.10 7.11 -11.35
N GLY A 41 5.94 7.27 -12.67
CA GLY A 41 6.03 6.16 -13.60
C GLY A 41 4.88 5.18 -13.47
N PHE A 42 3.67 5.68 -13.24
CA PHE A 42 2.50 4.84 -12.94
C PHE A 42 2.16 3.86 -14.05
N ASP A 43 2.23 4.29 -15.33
CA ASP A 43 1.94 3.41 -16.46
C ASP A 43 2.91 2.22 -16.52
N LYS A 44 4.20 2.49 -16.27
CA LYS A 44 5.23 1.43 -16.21
C LYS A 44 5.00 0.52 -15.02
N GLU A 45 4.61 1.08 -13.88
CA GLU A 45 4.28 0.31 -12.68
C GLU A 45 3.14 -0.67 -12.97
N LEU A 46 2.09 -0.23 -13.65
CA LEU A 46 0.97 -1.10 -14.03
C LEU A 46 1.42 -2.23 -14.97
N GLN A 47 2.30 -1.93 -15.91
CA GLN A 47 2.82 -2.95 -16.84
C GLN A 47 3.70 -3.98 -16.13
N GLU A 48 4.47 -3.54 -15.15
CA GLU A 48 5.46 -4.36 -14.44
C GLU A 48 5.01 -4.79 -13.03
N ILE A 49 3.71 -4.71 -12.74
CA ILE A 49 3.18 -4.91 -11.39
C ILE A 49 3.61 -6.22 -10.75
N SER A 50 3.60 -7.32 -11.50
CA SER A 50 3.98 -8.63 -10.99
C SER A 50 5.49 -8.80 -10.77
N SER A 51 6.30 -7.97 -11.41
CA SER A 51 7.75 -7.96 -11.22
C SER A 51 8.15 -7.08 -10.05
N ILE A 52 7.52 -5.92 -9.92
CA ILE A 52 7.83 -4.95 -8.85
C ILE A 52 7.40 -5.49 -7.48
N TYR A 53 6.17 -6.01 -7.41
CA TYR A 53 5.54 -6.42 -6.16
C TYR A 53 5.58 -7.95 -6.00
N ASN A 54 6.78 -8.50 -5.98
CA ASN A 54 6.98 -9.94 -5.87
C ASN A 54 8.24 -10.27 -5.07
N SER A 55 8.24 -11.48 -4.49
CA SER A 55 9.40 -12.04 -3.79
C SER A 55 10.65 -12.03 -4.67
N PRO A 56 11.85 -11.85 -4.12
CA PRO A 56 12.17 -11.76 -2.68
C PRO A 56 12.13 -10.35 -2.11
N SER A 57 12.01 -9.30 -2.92
CA SER A 57 12.19 -7.91 -2.49
C SER A 57 10.91 -7.10 -2.34
N GLY A 58 9.79 -7.63 -2.83
CA GLY A 58 8.51 -6.93 -2.79
C GLY A 58 7.35 -7.89 -2.58
N ILE A 59 6.18 -7.32 -2.33
CA ILE A 59 4.94 -8.06 -2.17
C ILE A 59 3.76 -7.13 -2.42
N LEU A 60 2.69 -7.66 -2.94
CA LEU A 60 1.42 -6.97 -3.06
C LEU A 60 0.37 -7.74 -2.26
N LEU A 61 -0.15 -7.11 -1.22
CA LEU A 61 -1.23 -7.68 -0.43
C LEU A 61 -2.56 -7.26 -1.01
N LEU A 62 -3.47 -8.22 -1.11
CA LEU A 62 -4.84 -8.00 -1.54
C LEU A 62 -5.78 -8.26 -0.37
N LEU A 63 -6.71 -7.34 -0.17
CA LEU A 63 -7.79 -7.46 0.80
C LEU A 63 -9.05 -7.90 0.06
N LYS A 64 -9.65 -8.97 0.52
CA LYS A 64 -10.91 -9.49 -0.02
C LYS A 64 -12.00 -9.45 1.04
N HIS A 65 -13.21 -9.17 0.58
CA HIS A 65 -14.44 -9.41 1.33
C HIS A 65 -15.20 -10.50 0.60
N ASP A 66 -15.30 -11.67 1.24
CA ASP A 66 -15.73 -12.90 0.57
C ASP A 66 -14.83 -13.16 -0.66
N ASN A 67 -15.36 -13.11 -1.86
CA ASN A 67 -14.58 -13.30 -3.09
C ASN A 67 -14.29 -11.99 -3.84
N TYR A 68 -14.66 -10.84 -3.27
CA TYR A 68 -14.47 -9.54 -3.91
C TYR A 68 -13.17 -8.88 -3.46
N PHE A 69 -12.41 -8.38 -4.43
CA PHE A 69 -11.20 -7.61 -4.16
C PHE A 69 -11.60 -6.17 -3.81
N ILE A 70 -11.31 -5.76 -2.57
CA ILE A 70 -11.75 -4.47 -2.03
C ILE A 70 -10.63 -3.54 -1.58
N GLY A 71 -9.41 -4.02 -1.54
CA GLY A 71 -8.28 -3.19 -1.14
C GLY A 71 -6.95 -3.84 -1.45
N CYS A 72 -5.89 -3.06 -1.31
CA CYS A 72 -4.53 -3.50 -1.57
C CYS A 72 -3.52 -2.65 -0.81
N ALA A 73 -2.30 -3.17 -0.71
CA ALA A 73 -1.12 -2.42 -0.27
C ALA A 73 0.12 -3.11 -0.82
N GLY A 74 1.02 -2.32 -1.39
CA GLY A 74 2.26 -2.83 -1.97
C GLY A 74 3.47 -2.47 -1.14
N LEU A 75 4.47 -3.34 -1.17
CA LEU A 75 5.79 -3.14 -0.61
C LEU A 75 6.81 -3.35 -1.71
N ARG A 76 7.69 -2.38 -1.90
CA ARG A 76 8.76 -2.51 -2.87
C ARG A 76 10.10 -2.06 -2.30
N LYS A 77 11.17 -2.47 -2.95
CA LYS A 77 12.52 -2.13 -2.56
C LYS A 77 12.88 -0.70 -2.95
N ILE A 78 13.49 0.05 -2.03
CA ILE A 78 14.24 1.28 -2.33
C ILE A 78 15.73 0.93 -2.32
N THR A 79 16.24 0.38 -1.22
CA THR A 79 17.60 -0.15 -1.08
C THR A 79 17.53 -1.54 -0.44
N ASP A 80 18.66 -2.18 -0.24
CA ASP A 80 18.67 -3.49 0.46
C ASP A 80 18.12 -3.39 1.90
N GLU A 81 18.18 -2.22 2.51
CA GLU A 81 17.74 -2.01 3.88
C GLU A 81 16.42 -1.23 4.01
N ILE A 82 16.01 -0.54 2.93
CA ILE A 82 14.86 0.39 2.96
C ILE A 82 13.80 -0.08 1.98
N SER A 83 12.60 -0.30 2.49
CA SER A 83 11.40 -0.60 1.70
C SER A 83 10.49 0.61 1.59
N GLU A 84 9.55 0.54 0.68
CA GLU A 84 8.53 1.58 0.50
C GLU A 84 7.15 0.95 0.43
N MET A 85 6.23 1.47 1.23
CA MET A 85 4.81 1.14 1.10
C MET A 85 4.21 2.00 0.01
N LYS A 86 3.49 1.36 -0.91
CA LYS A 86 2.84 2.00 -2.05
C LYS A 86 1.40 1.52 -2.18
N ARG A 87 0.54 2.40 -2.68
CA ARG A 87 -0.80 2.04 -3.14
C ARG A 87 -1.67 1.41 -2.06
N LEU A 88 -1.58 1.91 -0.85
CA LEU A 88 -2.55 1.54 0.20
C LEU A 88 -3.91 2.12 -0.18
N TYR A 89 -4.85 1.24 -0.45
CA TYR A 89 -6.18 1.63 -0.90
C TYR A 89 -7.23 0.64 -0.39
N ILE A 90 -8.33 1.18 0.09
CA ILE A 90 -9.52 0.40 0.44
C ILE A 90 -10.72 1.11 -0.19
N LYS A 91 -11.58 0.35 -0.84
CA LYS A 91 -12.82 0.88 -1.40
C LYS A 91 -13.61 1.60 -0.33
N LYS A 92 -14.22 2.72 -0.70
CA LYS A 92 -14.88 3.65 0.22
C LYS A 92 -15.90 2.96 1.13
N GLU A 93 -16.68 2.02 0.58
CA GLU A 93 -17.74 1.31 1.30
C GLU A 93 -17.23 0.46 2.47
N PHE A 94 -15.94 0.13 2.46
CA PHE A 94 -15.31 -0.75 3.45
C PHE A 94 -14.37 -0.02 4.41
N ARG A 95 -14.34 1.31 4.36
CA ARG A 95 -13.49 2.12 5.25
C ARG A 95 -14.10 2.22 6.66
N GLY A 96 -13.28 2.61 7.63
CA GLY A 96 -13.72 2.79 9.02
C GLY A 96 -13.84 1.51 9.82
N LYS A 97 -13.22 0.41 9.37
CA LYS A 97 -13.28 -0.91 10.00
C LYS A 97 -11.92 -1.41 10.50
N GLY A 98 -10.89 -0.55 10.45
CA GLY A 98 -9.54 -0.93 10.86
C GLY A 98 -8.78 -1.78 9.85
N LEU A 99 -9.25 -1.89 8.62
CA LEU A 99 -8.65 -2.76 7.60
C LEU A 99 -7.32 -2.24 7.08
N SER A 100 -7.14 -0.92 6.98
CA SER A 100 -5.85 -0.33 6.61
C SER A 100 -4.76 -0.70 7.61
N ARG A 101 -5.07 -0.63 8.89
CA ARG A 101 -4.13 -1.02 9.96
C ARG A 101 -3.72 -2.48 9.83
N LYS A 102 -4.65 -3.35 9.52
CA LYS A 102 -4.37 -4.79 9.31
C LYS A 102 -3.46 -5.02 8.11
N LEU A 103 -3.73 -4.35 6.98
CA LEU A 103 -2.87 -4.42 5.79
C LEU A 103 -1.45 -3.96 6.10
N ILE A 104 -1.31 -2.83 6.78
CA ILE A 104 0.01 -2.28 7.13
C ILE A 104 0.74 -3.22 8.09
N SER A 105 0.05 -3.77 9.09
CA SER A 105 0.66 -4.72 10.03
C SER A 105 1.19 -5.96 9.32
N GLU A 106 0.48 -6.47 8.32
CA GLU A 106 0.96 -7.58 7.52
C GLU A 106 2.16 -7.19 6.65
N LEU A 107 2.16 -5.98 6.07
CA LEU A 107 3.33 -5.48 5.34
C LEU A 107 4.56 -5.37 6.25
N PHE A 108 4.40 -4.95 7.50
CA PHE A 108 5.50 -4.91 8.48
C PHE A 108 6.11 -6.30 8.65
N SER A 109 5.27 -7.31 8.83
CA SER A 109 5.73 -8.69 8.99
C SER A 109 6.56 -9.16 7.78
N PHE A 110 6.08 -8.87 6.57
CA PHE A 110 6.82 -9.22 5.36
C PHE A 110 8.11 -8.41 5.22
N ALA A 111 8.09 -7.13 5.52
CA ALA A 111 9.28 -6.27 5.46
C ALA A 111 10.38 -6.78 6.40
N VAL A 112 10.02 -7.13 7.62
CA VAL A 112 10.96 -7.71 8.59
C VAL A 112 11.52 -9.04 8.11
N LYS A 113 10.68 -9.91 7.56
CA LYS A 113 11.12 -11.20 7.00
C LYS A 113 12.06 -11.04 5.80
N MET A 114 11.89 -9.96 5.03
CA MET A 114 12.75 -9.62 3.89
C MET A 114 14.03 -8.90 4.31
N ASN A 115 14.27 -8.75 5.61
CA ASN A 115 15.45 -8.10 6.21
C ASN A 115 15.54 -6.58 5.97
N TYR A 116 14.41 -5.94 5.69
CA TYR A 116 14.37 -4.49 5.66
C TYR A 116 14.50 -3.92 7.08
N LYS A 117 15.24 -2.84 7.21
CA LYS A 117 15.42 -2.12 8.48
C LYS A 117 14.41 -0.98 8.65
N SER A 118 13.87 -0.47 7.55
CA SER A 118 12.89 0.60 7.60
C SER A 118 11.90 0.52 6.45
N MET A 119 10.78 1.21 6.64
CA MET A 119 9.75 1.40 5.62
C MET A 119 9.46 2.88 5.47
N ARG A 120 9.48 3.37 4.23
CA ARG A 120 9.13 4.74 3.87
C ARG A 120 7.82 4.79 3.12
N LEU A 121 7.23 5.95 3.10
CA LEU A 121 6.06 6.27 2.28
C LEU A 121 6.03 7.76 1.97
N ASP A 122 5.33 8.13 0.90
CA ASP A 122 4.89 9.50 0.69
C ASP A 122 3.37 9.56 0.70
N THR A 123 2.81 10.67 1.16
CA THR A 123 1.36 10.86 1.26
C THR A 123 0.99 12.29 0.93
N LEU A 124 -0.17 12.46 0.29
CA LEU A 124 -0.64 13.76 -0.17
C LEU A 124 -1.27 14.55 0.99
N PRO A 125 -1.22 15.88 0.93
CA PRO A 125 -1.70 16.73 2.03
C PRO A 125 -3.20 16.58 2.33
N GLN A 126 -4.00 16.21 1.35
CA GLN A 126 -5.44 15.97 1.55
C GLN A 126 -5.74 14.67 2.30
N MET A 127 -4.78 13.78 2.44
CA MET A 127 -4.95 12.47 3.07
C MET A 127 -4.69 12.52 4.59
N LYS A 128 -5.43 13.38 5.30
CA LYS A 128 -5.21 13.64 6.74
C LYS A 128 -5.43 12.41 7.61
N GLU A 129 -6.43 11.59 7.29
CA GLU A 129 -6.72 10.37 8.05
C GLU A 129 -5.59 9.36 7.89
N ALA A 130 -5.02 9.24 6.69
CA ALA A 130 -3.88 8.37 6.43
C ALA A 130 -2.66 8.81 7.25
N VAL A 131 -2.36 10.11 7.28
CA VAL A 131 -1.25 10.65 8.07
C VAL A 131 -1.42 10.31 9.56
N SER A 132 -2.62 10.51 10.10
CA SER A 132 -2.92 10.16 11.51
C SER A 132 -2.71 8.68 11.79
N LEU A 133 -3.13 7.82 10.86
CA LEU A 133 -2.92 6.38 10.97
C LEU A 133 -1.43 6.05 10.98
N TYR A 134 -0.65 6.61 10.05
CA TYR A 134 0.78 6.36 9.98
C TYR A 134 1.50 6.81 11.25
N GLN A 135 1.17 7.99 11.77
CA GLN A 135 1.71 8.49 13.03
C GLN A 135 1.39 7.55 14.19
N SER A 136 0.16 7.05 14.26
CA SER A 136 -0.26 6.11 15.31
C SER A 136 0.49 4.77 15.24
N LEU A 137 1.01 4.41 14.07
CA LEU A 137 1.79 3.19 13.86
C LEU A 137 3.30 3.39 14.09
N GLY A 138 3.72 4.63 14.37
CA GLY A 138 5.11 4.94 14.68
C GLY A 138 5.90 5.57 13.53
N PHE A 139 5.28 5.86 12.39
CA PHE A 139 5.93 6.61 11.32
C PHE A 139 6.19 8.04 11.76
N LYS A 140 7.36 8.54 11.40
CA LYS A 140 7.78 9.94 11.64
C LYS A 140 8.08 10.61 10.32
N GLU A 141 7.89 11.92 10.26
CA GLU A 141 8.27 12.70 9.08
C GLU A 141 9.77 12.57 8.82
N THR A 142 10.12 12.43 7.55
CA THR A 142 11.50 12.39 7.08
C THR A 142 11.69 13.33 5.90
N ALA A 143 12.93 13.53 5.49
CA ALA A 143 13.23 14.35 4.32
C ALA A 143 12.70 13.71 3.04
N PRO A 144 12.36 14.49 2.01
CA PRO A 144 11.99 13.96 0.71
C PRO A 144 13.06 13.01 0.17
N TYR A 145 12.64 11.82 -0.27
CA TYR A 145 13.55 10.84 -0.85
C TYR A 145 13.27 10.60 -2.35
N ARG A 146 12.25 11.29 -2.87
CA ARG A 146 11.94 11.34 -4.31
C ARG A 146 11.23 12.63 -4.63
N PHE A 147 11.19 12.97 -5.91
CA PHE A 147 10.44 14.13 -6.37
C PHE A 147 8.94 13.82 -6.39
N ASN A 148 8.15 14.72 -5.80
CA ASN A 148 6.70 14.73 -5.92
C ASN A 148 6.26 16.18 -6.14
N PRO A 149 5.61 16.51 -7.28
CA PRO A 149 5.25 17.88 -7.61
C PRO A 149 4.10 18.43 -6.78
N VAL A 150 3.40 17.60 -6.03
CA VAL A 150 2.27 18.05 -5.21
C VAL A 150 2.79 18.78 -3.98
N GLU A 151 2.47 20.07 -3.88
CA GLU A 151 2.85 20.88 -2.74
C GLU A 151 2.25 20.33 -1.44
N GLY A 152 3.06 20.30 -0.38
CA GLY A 152 2.61 19.79 0.92
C GLY A 152 2.69 18.28 1.07
N THR A 153 3.22 17.55 0.08
CA THR A 153 3.47 16.10 0.20
C THR A 153 4.34 15.82 1.41
N LYS A 154 3.91 14.87 2.22
CA LYS A 154 4.66 14.42 3.39
C LYS A 154 5.39 13.13 3.08
N TYR A 155 6.62 13.03 3.59
CA TYR A 155 7.46 11.84 3.52
C TYR A 155 7.63 11.31 4.93
N MET A 156 7.40 10.01 5.11
CA MET A 156 7.42 9.39 6.43
C MET A 156 8.24 8.11 6.42
N GLU A 157 8.80 7.77 7.57
CA GLU A 157 9.63 6.57 7.73
C GLU A 157 9.37 5.93 9.10
N LEU A 158 9.34 4.60 9.10
CA LEU A 158 9.32 3.79 10.31
C LEU A 158 10.55 2.90 10.31
N GLU A 159 11.36 2.98 11.36
CA GLU A 159 12.48 2.07 11.57
C GLU A 159 12.01 0.85 12.36
N PHE A 160 12.40 -0.33 11.88
CA PHE A 160 12.12 -1.60 12.58
C PHE A 160 13.20 -1.84 13.62
N GLU A 161 12.78 -2.28 14.78
CA GLU A 161 13.69 -2.68 15.86
C GLU A 161 14.20 -4.11 15.70
#